data_e4b5b0d69c5fdeb01a152b1629e1ac80
#
_entry.id   e4b5b0d69c5fdeb01a152b1629e1ac80
#
_cell.length_a   1.000
_cell.length_b   1.000
_cell.length_c   1.000
_cell.angle_alpha   90.00
_cell.angle_beta   90.00
_cell.angle_gamma   90.00
#
_symmetry.space_group_name_H-M   'P 1'
#
loop_
_entity.id
_entity.type
_entity.pdbx_description
1 polymer ?
#
loop_
_entity_poly.entity_id
_entity_poly.type
_entity_poly.pdbx_seq_one_letter_code
_entity_poly.pdbx_strand_id
1 'polypeptide(L)'
;MSKKSEKLFQSQTILSGIINTAEDAIISVDSNQQILLFNQGAEKIFCYSAKEVLGKHLSMLLPEEFRSVHTTHVHNFGKSGVISRRMQERSEISGQRKNGSIFPAEANISQLEIEGRQIYTAILQDVSEQKLMENKLRESLKEKEILLQEVNHRVKNNLQVILSLFTLQGESTNDPERIAMLSEIRLRIQSMAMIHEKIYKSERLGQINFQQYVKDLITEIFHTYRISSGSVRLTLEVVPVSLEINRAVPFALILNELTSNALKYAFAAKEKGKFSISLKLEKEKLLLLTVSDDGIGIPKKIKFNSTKTLGLRLVRVLTRQLNGKAELKENPYCKKSRGTMFVFRFPLE
;
A
#
# COMPACT_ATOMS: atom_id res chain seq x y z
N MET A 1 -65.98 14.37 -5.39
CA MET A 1 -64.96 13.35 -4.99
C MET A 1 -64.49 13.63 -3.58
N SER A 2 -64.44 12.64 -2.69
CA SER A 2 -64.05 12.85 -1.28
C SER A 2 -62.55 13.21 -1.22
N LYS A 3 -62.14 14.14 -0.32
CA LYS A 3 -60.75 14.48 -0.03
C LYS A 3 -59.85 13.24 0.20
N LYS A 4 -60.42 12.14 0.63
CA LYS A 4 -59.76 10.84 0.86
C LYS A 4 -59.44 10.15 -0.46
N SER A 5 -60.29 10.25 -1.48
CA SER A 5 -60.09 9.67 -2.82
C SER A 5 -59.03 10.40 -3.60
N GLU A 6 -58.93 11.72 -3.43
CA GLU A 6 -57.94 12.58 -4.09
C GLU A 6 -56.51 12.37 -3.52
N LYS A 7 -56.37 12.22 -2.20
CA LYS A 7 -55.11 11.84 -1.54
C LYS A 7 -54.63 10.45 -1.95
N LEU A 8 -55.54 9.48 -2.08
CA LEU A 8 -55.22 8.13 -2.50
C LEU A 8 -54.70 8.12 -3.94
N PHE A 9 -55.35 8.84 -4.84
CA PHE A 9 -54.96 8.98 -6.24
C PHE A 9 -53.58 9.67 -6.39
N GLN A 10 -53.35 10.75 -5.63
CA GLN A 10 -52.05 11.42 -5.59
C GLN A 10 -50.92 10.46 -5.09
N SER A 11 -51.15 9.71 -4.03
CA SER A 11 -50.17 8.76 -3.49
C SER A 11 -49.85 7.65 -4.48
N GLN A 12 -50.84 7.11 -5.17
CA GLN A 12 -50.62 6.08 -6.22
C GLN A 12 -49.84 6.62 -7.40
N THR A 13 -50.12 7.84 -7.84
CA THR A 13 -49.42 8.49 -8.95
C THR A 13 -47.96 8.75 -8.60
N ILE A 14 -47.69 9.22 -7.39
CA ILE A 14 -46.28 9.44 -6.90
C ILE A 14 -45.50 8.12 -6.83
N LEU A 15 -46.08 7.08 -6.21
CA LEU A 15 -45.46 5.77 -6.10
C LEU A 15 -45.14 5.16 -7.47
N SER A 16 -46.13 5.20 -8.38
CA SER A 16 -45.93 4.74 -9.75
C SER A 16 -44.80 5.54 -10.48
N GLY A 17 -44.79 6.87 -10.25
CA GLY A 17 -43.70 7.73 -10.79
C GLY A 17 -42.31 7.32 -10.27
N ILE A 18 -42.18 7.14 -8.96
CA ILE A 18 -40.89 6.72 -8.33
C ILE A 18 -40.44 5.37 -8.85
N ILE A 19 -41.34 4.39 -8.92
CA ILE A 19 -40.97 3.05 -9.43
C ILE A 19 -40.55 3.11 -10.89
N ASN A 20 -41.24 3.90 -11.72
CA ASN A 20 -40.93 3.97 -13.16
C ASN A 20 -39.71 4.81 -13.48
N THR A 21 -39.34 5.79 -12.64
CA THR A 21 -38.13 6.60 -12.86
C THR A 21 -36.86 5.95 -12.28
N ALA A 22 -36.99 4.88 -11.50
CA ALA A 22 -35.83 4.14 -10.98
C ALA A 22 -35.02 3.53 -12.13
N GLU A 23 -33.69 3.72 -12.09
CA GLU A 23 -32.76 3.12 -13.07
C GLU A 23 -32.59 1.63 -12.84
N ASP A 24 -32.70 1.17 -11.59
CA ASP A 24 -32.66 -0.23 -11.21
C ASP A 24 -33.92 -0.96 -11.72
N ALA A 25 -33.76 -2.23 -12.08
CA ALA A 25 -34.88 -3.08 -12.43
C ALA A 25 -35.70 -3.43 -11.16
N ILE A 26 -36.97 -3.05 -11.13
CA ILE A 26 -37.93 -3.44 -10.10
C ILE A 26 -38.89 -4.45 -10.70
N ILE A 27 -38.84 -5.69 -10.20
CA ILE A 27 -39.63 -6.81 -10.70
C ILE A 27 -40.39 -7.43 -9.53
N SER A 28 -41.72 -7.50 -9.61
CA SER A 28 -42.52 -8.23 -8.63
C SER A 28 -43.16 -9.44 -9.25
N VAL A 29 -43.21 -10.54 -8.50
CA VAL A 29 -43.83 -11.81 -8.93
C VAL A 29 -44.77 -12.35 -7.85
N ASP A 30 -45.75 -13.15 -8.26
CA ASP A 30 -46.61 -13.91 -7.34
C ASP A 30 -45.93 -15.19 -6.83
N SER A 31 -46.67 -15.99 -6.04
CA SER A 31 -46.24 -17.30 -5.53
C SER A 31 -45.93 -18.32 -6.62
N ASN A 32 -46.47 -18.17 -7.83
CA ASN A 32 -46.23 -19.00 -9.00
C ASN A 32 -45.12 -18.43 -9.90
N GLN A 33 -44.42 -17.40 -9.41
CA GLN A 33 -43.34 -16.69 -10.15
C GLN A 33 -43.86 -16.01 -11.44
N GLN A 34 -45.15 -15.64 -11.52
CA GLN A 34 -45.68 -14.83 -12.61
C GLN A 34 -45.38 -13.37 -12.38
N ILE A 35 -44.88 -12.67 -13.39
CA ILE A 35 -44.48 -11.26 -13.30
C ILE A 35 -45.71 -10.36 -13.17
N LEU A 36 -45.82 -9.65 -12.05
CA LEU A 36 -46.91 -8.72 -11.75
C LEU A 36 -46.49 -7.26 -12.01
N LEU A 37 -45.21 -6.92 -11.83
CA LEU A 37 -44.66 -5.61 -12.03
C LEU A 37 -43.31 -5.70 -12.76
N PHE A 38 -43.13 -4.79 -13.70
CA PHE A 38 -41.88 -4.66 -14.48
C PHE A 38 -41.74 -3.19 -14.86
N ASN A 39 -40.82 -2.46 -14.15
CA ASN A 39 -40.64 -1.02 -14.31
C ASN A 39 -39.81 -0.69 -15.55
N GLN A 40 -39.66 0.62 -15.85
CA GLN A 40 -38.85 1.08 -17.00
C GLN A 40 -37.36 0.68 -16.86
N GLY A 41 -36.79 0.64 -15.65
CA GLY A 41 -35.44 0.13 -15.39
C GLY A 41 -35.29 -1.32 -15.84
N ALA A 42 -36.26 -2.16 -15.51
CA ALA A 42 -36.28 -3.55 -15.95
C ALA A 42 -36.43 -3.67 -17.47
N GLU A 43 -37.26 -2.83 -18.12
CA GLU A 43 -37.37 -2.82 -19.58
C GLU A 43 -36.01 -2.51 -20.25
N LYS A 44 -35.28 -1.52 -19.74
CA LYS A 44 -33.94 -1.14 -20.25
C LYS A 44 -32.91 -2.25 -20.03
N ILE A 45 -32.84 -2.80 -18.82
CA ILE A 45 -31.85 -3.80 -18.44
C ILE A 45 -32.07 -5.12 -19.18
N PHE A 46 -33.31 -5.65 -19.23
CA PHE A 46 -33.63 -6.93 -19.84
C PHE A 46 -33.96 -6.85 -21.32
N CYS A 47 -34.16 -5.65 -21.87
CA CYS A 47 -34.56 -5.41 -23.27
C CYS A 47 -35.91 -6.04 -23.65
N TYR A 48 -36.82 -6.20 -22.70
CA TYR A 48 -38.22 -6.59 -22.91
C TYR A 48 -39.13 -5.40 -22.58
N SER A 49 -40.25 -5.26 -23.27
CA SER A 49 -41.29 -4.35 -22.80
C SER A 49 -42.14 -5.00 -21.68
N ALA A 50 -42.66 -4.22 -20.77
CA ALA A 50 -43.55 -4.72 -19.71
C ALA A 50 -44.73 -5.52 -20.27
N LYS A 51 -45.30 -5.09 -21.42
CA LYS A 51 -46.41 -5.79 -22.08
C LYS A 51 -46.01 -7.23 -22.55
N GLU A 52 -44.75 -7.46 -22.85
CA GLU A 52 -44.30 -8.77 -23.28
C GLU A 52 -44.07 -9.75 -22.13
N VAL A 53 -43.78 -9.25 -20.91
CA VAL A 53 -43.40 -10.08 -19.76
C VAL A 53 -44.44 -10.18 -18.67
N LEU A 54 -45.38 -9.23 -18.55
CA LEU A 54 -46.43 -9.27 -17.55
C LEU A 54 -47.28 -10.53 -17.71
N GLY A 55 -47.51 -11.23 -16.59
CA GLY A 55 -48.23 -12.52 -16.57
C GLY A 55 -47.41 -13.70 -17.06
N LYS A 56 -46.17 -13.53 -17.51
CA LYS A 56 -45.29 -14.64 -17.88
C LYS A 56 -44.40 -15.05 -16.68
N HIS A 57 -43.86 -16.26 -16.79
CA HIS A 57 -43.04 -16.82 -15.74
C HIS A 57 -41.64 -16.17 -15.72
N LEU A 58 -41.10 -15.85 -14.53
CA LEU A 58 -39.84 -15.16 -14.29
C LEU A 58 -38.62 -15.88 -14.93
N SER A 59 -38.71 -17.19 -15.13
CA SER A 59 -37.62 -18.00 -15.74
C SER A 59 -37.12 -17.49 -17.09
N MET A 60 -37.92 -16.71 -17.81
CA MET A 60 -37.50 -16.10 -19.07
C MET A 60 -36.39 -15.06 -18.93
N LEU A 61 -36.23 -14.48 -17.73
CA LEU A 61 -35.21 -13.50 -17.40
C LEU A 61 -33.94 -14.14 -16.82
N LEU A 62 -33.91 -15.46 -16.66
CA LEU A 62 -32.80 -16.21 -16.06
C LEU A 62 -32.10 -17.07 -17.10
N PRO A 63 -30.76 -17.19 -17.04
CA PRO A 63 -30.02 -18.18 -17.79
C PRO A 63 -30.53 -19.58 -17.50
N GLU A 64 -30.49 -20.47 -18.49
CA GLU A 64 -31.11 -21.82 -18.45
C GLU A 64 -30.61 -22.64 -17.25
N GLU A 65 -29.33 -22.56 -16.94
CA GLU A 65 -28.69 -23.27 -15.83
C GLU A 65 -29.22 -22.89 -14.44
N PHE A 66 -29.76 -21.68 -14.29
CA PHE A 66 -30.26 -21.18 -12.99
C PHE A 66 -31.77 -21.36 -12.82
N ARG A 67 -32.53 -21.69 -13.84
CA ARG A 67 -34.00 -21.74 -13.81
C ARG A 67 -34.55 -22.73 -12.78
N SER A 68 -34.01 -23.94 -12.70
CA SER A 68 -34.45 -24.99 -11.78
C SER A 68 -34.09 -24.67 -10.33
N VAL A 69 -32.90 -24.14 -10.09
CA VAL A 69 -32.39 -23.80 -8.76
C VAL A 69 -33.12 -22.57 -8.20
N HIS A 70 -33.43 -21.60 -9.06
CA HIS A 70 -34.12 -20.36 -8.66
C HIS A 70 -35.53 -20.63 -8.08
N THR A 71 -36.27 -21.55 -8.67
CA THR A 71 -37.61 -21.93 -8.15
C THR A 71 -37.55 -22.44 -6.71
N THR A 72 -36.53 -23.26 -6.40
CA THR A 72 -36.27 -23.74 -5.04
C THR A 72 -35.88 -22.62 -4.09
N HIS A 73 -35.07 -21.66 -4.55
CA HIS A 73 -34.64 -20.52 -3.75
C HIS A 73 -35.80 -19.59 -3.38
N VAL A 74 -36.70 -19.27 -4.33
CA VAL A 74 -37.91 -18.44 -4.06
C VAL A 74 -38.80 -19.14 -3.05
N HIS A 75 -39.05 -20.45 -3.20
CA HIS A 75 -39.89 -21.22 -2.28
C HIS A 75 -39.32 -21.23 -0.83
N ASN A 76 -37.99 -21.45 -0.72
CA ASN A 76 -37.30 -21.44 0.57
C ASN A 76 -37.30 -20.05 1.20
N PHE A 77 -37.17 -18.99 0.41
CA PHE A 77 -37.25 -17.62 0.87
C PHE A 77 -38.64 -17.29 1.45
N GLY A 78 -39.71 -17.71 0.75
CA GLY A 78 -41.09 -17.54 1.24
C GLY A 78 -41.38 -18.22 2.60
N LYS A 79 -40.67 -19.33 2.89
CA LYS A 79 -40.83 -20.05 4.17
C LYS A 79 -39.91 -19.52 5.28
N SER A 80 -38.92 -18.70 4.97
CA SER A 80 -37.91 -18.28 5.93
C SER A 80 -38.33 -17.24 6.95
N GLY A 81 -39.51 -16.57 6.75
CA GLY A 81 -39.97 -15.47 7.60
C GLY A 81 -39.12 -14.17 7.51
N VAL A 82 -38.13 -14.13 6.65
CA VAL A 82 -37.26 -12.97 6.43
C VAL A 82 -37.93 -12.01 5.46
N ILE A 83 -38.17 -10.78 5.88
CA ILE A 83 -38.87 -9.76 5.09
C ILE A 83 -38.04 -9.27 3.89
N SER A 84 -36.71 -9.14 4.05
CA SER A 84 -35.81 -8.67 3.00
C SER A 84 -34.45 -9.29 3.12
N ARG A 85 -33.82 -9.56 1.98
CA ARG A 85 -32.46 -10.17 1.91
C ARG A 85 -31.67 -9.66 0.69
N ARG A 86 -30.39 -9.33 0.90
CA ARG A 86 -29.42 -9.07 -0.18
C ARG A 86 -28.87 -10.41 -0.70
N MET A 87 -28.94 -10.65 -2.01
CA MET A 87 -28.53 -11.94 -2.58
C MET A 87 -27.01 -12.12 -2.73
N GLN A 88 -26.22 -11.05 -2.58
CA GLN A 88 -24.77 -11.07 -2.74
C GLN A 88 -23.99 -11.99 -1.78
N GLU A 89 -24.58 -12.41 -0.68
CA GLU A 89 -23.85 -13.21 0.33
C GLU A 89 -23.58 -14.68 -0.07
N ARG A 90 -24.07 -15.17 -1.20
CA ARG A 90 -23.96 -16.60 -1.57
C ARG A 90 -23.53 -16.95 -2.98
N SER A 91 -23.71 -16.09 -4.00
CA SER A 91 -23.25 -16.35 -5.38
C SER A 91 -23.50 -15.15 -6.30
N GLU A 92 -22.74 -15.05 -7.37
CA GLU A 92 -22.98 -14.10 -8.45
C GLU A 92 -24.35 -14.38 -9.07
N ILE A 93 -25.19 -13.36 -9.16
CA ILE A 93 -26.49 -13.44 -9.80
C ILE A 93 -26.31 -13.05 -11.26
N SER A 94 -26.97 -13.75 -12.14
CA SER A 94 -26.94 -13.45 -13.57
C SER A 94 -28.37 -13.29 -14.11
N GLY A 95 -28.56 -12.26 -14.92
CA GLY A 95 -29.76 -12.07 -15.71
C GLY A 95 -29.53 -12.41 -17.17
N GLN A 96 -30.61 -12.74 -17.90
CA GLN A 96 -30.59 -12.96 -19.35
C GLN A 96 -31.47 -11.94 -20.07
N ARG A 97 -30.89 -11.22 -21.02
CA ARG A 97 -31.62 -10.26 -21.85
C ARG A 97 -32.38 -10.96 -22.99
N LYS A 98 -33.30 -10.25 -23.60
CA LYS A 98 -34.10 -10.74 -24.73
C LYS A 98 -33.28 -11.33 -25.92
N ASN A 99 -32.09 -10.76 -26.15
CA ASN A 99 -31.17 -11.21 -27.19
C ASN A 99 -30.35 -12.45 -26.79
N GLY A 100 -30.58 -12.99 -25.58
CA GLY A 100 -29.85 -14.14 -25.06
C GLY A 100 -28.55 -13.81 -24.33
N SER A 101 -28.08 -12.56 -24.34
CA SER A 101 -26.87 -12.17 -23.61
C SER A 101 -27.08 -12.26 -22.11
N ILE A 102 -26.07 -12.79 -21.40
CA ILE A 102 -26.07 -12.92 -19.96
C ILE A 102 -25.27 -11.74 -19.37
N PHE A 103 -25.76 -11.19 -18.26
CA PHE A 103 -25.11 -10.10 -17.56
C PHE A 103 -25.05 -10.37 -16.05
N PRO A 104 -23.99 -9.93 -15.34
CA PRO A 104 -23.90 -10.01 -13.90
C PRO A 104 -24.83 -8.99 -13.26
N ALA A 105 -25.52 -9.38 -12.21
CA ALA A 105 -26.46 -8.54 -11.50
C ALA A 105 -26.28 -8.62 -9.99
N GLU A 106 -26.61 -7.52 -9.29
CA GLU A 106 -26.85 -7.50 -7.87
C GLU A 106 -28.34 -7.35 -7.62
N ALA A 107 -28.90 -8.13 -6.68
CA ALA A 107 -30.32 -8.02 -6.36
C ALA A 107 -30.58 -8.03 -4.87
N ASN A 108 -31.55 -7.20 -4.47
CA ASN A 108 -32.20 -7.25 -3.18
C ASN A 108 -33.61 -7.80 -3.35
N ILE A 109 -33.99 -8.82 -2.57
CA ILE A 109 -35.28 -9.44 -2.62
C ILE A 109 -36.04 -9.14 -1.35
N SER A 110 -37.31 -8.78 -1.50
CA SER A 110 -38.28 -8.60 -0.38
C SER A 110 -39.54 -9.42 -0.64
N GLN A 111 -40.22 -9.77 0.44
CA GLN A 111 -41.53 -10.42 0.39
C GLN A 111 -42.56 -9.60 1.14
N LEU A 112 -43.76 -9.55 0.61
CA LEU A 112 -44.90 -8.85 1.18
C LEU A 112 -46.17 -9.70 1.00
N GLU A 113 -47.00 -9.77 2.03
CA GLU A 113 -48.31 -10.40 1.93
C GLU A 113 -49.38 -9.32 1.78
N ILE A 114 -50.15 -9.41 0.71
CA ILE A 114 -51.28 -8.51 0.43
C ILE A 114 -52.53 -9.36 0.23
N GLU A 115 -53.54 -9.18 1.05
CA GLU A 115 -54.83 -9.89 0.98
C GLU A 115 -54.69 -11.40 0.93
N GLY A 116 -53.74 -11.97 1.69
CA GLY A 116 -53.43 -13.40 1.72
C GLY A 116 -52.62 -13.93 0.53
N ARG A 117 -52.15 -13.02 -0.32
CA ARG A 117 -51.26 -13.38 -1.46
C ARG A 117 -49.82 -12.96 -1.18
N GLN A 118 -48.89 -13.87 -1.34
CA GLN A 118 -47.45 -13.60 -1.22
C GLN A 118 -46.96 -12.96 -2.53
N ILE A 119 -46.29 -11.82 -2.41
CA ILE A 119 -45.64 -11.09 -3.50
C ILE A 119 -44.14 -10.99 -3.18
N TYR A 120 -43.31 -11.36 -4.14
CA TYR A 120 -41.87 -11.22 -4.06
C TYR A 120 -41.41 -10.10 -4.98
N THR A 121 -40.62 -9.18 -4.48
CA THR A 121 -40.09 -8.06 -5.26
C THR A 121 -38.57 -8.11 -5.25
N ALA A 122 -37.98 -8.12 -6.43
CA ALA A 122 -36.56 -7.96 -6.63
C ALA A 122 -36.23 -6.55 -7.14
N ILE A 123 -35.28 -5.89 -6.52
CA ILE A 123 -34.62 -4.69 -7.04
C ILE A 123 -33.25 -5.16 -7.52
N LEU A 124 -32.98 -5.02 -8.82
CA LEU A 124 -31.83 -5.60 -9.50
C LEU A 124 -31.06 -4.51 -10.24
N GLN A 125 -29.74 -4.48 -10.05
CA GLN A 125 -28.81 -3.60 -10.73
C GLN A 125 -27.93 -4.42 -11.68
N ASP A 126 -27.76 -3.92 -12.90
CA ASP A 126 -26.76 -4.46 -13.85
C ASP A 126 -25.38 -3.93 -13.48
N VAL A 127 -24.47 -4.81 -13.09
CA VAL A 127 -23.10 -4.44 -12.66
C VAL A 127 -22.06 -4.76 -13.73
N SER A 128 -22.47 -4.95 -15.00
CA SER A 128 -21.57 -5.29 -16.11
C SER A 128 -20.48 -4.25 -16.31
N GLU A 129 -20.85 -2.97 -16.34
CA GLU A 129 -19.89 -1.87 -16.55
C GLU A 129 -18.94 -1.71 -15.35
N GLN A 130 -19.49 -1.81 -14.14
CA GLN A 130 -18.70 -1.76 -12.91
C GLN A 130 -17.64 -2.86 -12.86
N LYS A 131 -18.04 -4.11 -13.13
CA LYS A 131 -17.10 -5.25 -13.17
C LYS A 131 -16.07 -5.14 -14.28
N LEU A 132 -16.46 -4.62 -15.45
CA LEU A 132 -15.52 -4.37 -16.53
C LEU A 132 -14.46 -3.34 -16.14
N MET A 133 -14.88 -2.23 -15.49
CA MET A 133 -13.96 -1.21 -15.00
C MET A 133 -13.05 -1.73 -13.89
N GLU A 134 -13.59 -2.50 -12.96
CA GLU A 134 -12.82 -3.12 -11.88
C GLU A 134 -11.75 -4.08 -12.42
N ASN A 135 -12.12 -4.92 -13.37
CA ASN A 135 -11.18 -5.84 -14.01
C ASN A 135 -10.07 -5.08 -14.77
N LYS A 136 -10.43 -4.05 -15.55
CA LYS A 136 -9.44 -3.21 -16.24
C LYS A 136 -8.49 -2.51 -15.26
N LEU A 137 -9.01 -2.01 -14.14
CA LEU A 137 -8.19 -1.40 -13.11
C LEU A 137 -7.24 -2.41 -12.48
N ARG A 138 -7.73 -3.61 -12.18
CA ARG A 138 -6.94 -4.71 -11.62
C ARG A 138 -5.82 -5.16 -12.58
N GLU A 139 -6.11 -5.27 -13.86
CA GLU A 139 -5.12 -5.58 -14.89
C GLU A 139 -4.06 -4.48 -14.99
N SER A 140 -4.48 -3.21 -15.05
CA SER A 140 -3.57 -2.07 -15.10
C SER A 140 -2.67 -1.96 -13.86
N LEU A 141 -3.21 -2.26 -12.67
CA LEU A 141 -2.42 -2.32 -11.44
C LEU A 141 -1.36 -3.43 -11.51
N LYS A 142 -1.76 -4.63 -11.98
CA LYS A 142 -0.84 -5.76 -12.14
C LYS A 142 0.29 -5.48 -13.14
N GLU A 143 -0.03 -4.84 -14.26
CA GLU A 143 0.99 -4.41 -15.23
C GLU A 143 1.98 -3.41 -14.62
N LYS A 144 1.47 -2.41 -13.87
CA LYS A 144 2.34 -1.45 -13.17
C LYS A 144 3.24 -2.11 -12.14
N GLU A 145 2.74 -3.09 -11.40
CA GLU A 145 3.53 -3.87 -10.44
C GLU A 145 4.67 -4.62 -11.13
N ILE A 146 4.40 -5.28 -12.26
CA ILE A 146 5.41 -6.00 -13.04
C ILE A 146 6.47 -5.02 -13.57
N LEU A 147 6.06 -3.87 -14.13
CA LEU A 147 6.99 -2.86 -14.63
C LEU A 147 7.89 -2.30 -13.50
N LEU A 148 7.32 -2.02 -12.33
CA LEU A 148 8.10 -1.60 -11.17
C LEU A 148 9.11 -2.67 -10.75
N GLN A 149 8.74 -3.94 -10.75
CA GLN A 149 9.67 -5.04 -10.50
C GLN A 149 10.83 -5.05 -11.51
N GLU A 150 10.54 -4.94 -12.78
CA GLU A 150 11.57 -4.93 -13.84
C GLU A 150 12.53 -3.73 -13.70
N VAL A 151 12.00 -2.52 -13.49
CA VAL A 151 12.83 -1.31 -13.29
C VAL A 151 13.82 -1.51 -12.15
N ASN A 152 13.38 -2.06 -11.07
CA ASN A 152 14.24 -2.23 -9.92
C ASN A 152 15.23 -3.39 -10.09
N HIS A 153 14.85 -4.49 -10.74
CA HIS A 153 15.81 -5.52 -11.15
C HIS A 153 16.92 -4.91 -12.00
N ARG A 154 16.58 -4.01 -12.92
CA ARG A 154 17.57 -3.29 -13.73
C ARG A 154 18.43 -2.35 -12.89
N VAL A 155 17.86 -1.61 -11.95
CA VAL A 155 18.63 -0.76 -11.03
C VAL A 155 19.62 -1.60 -10.22
N LYS A 156 19.18 -2.74 -9.65
CA LYS A 156 20.07 -3.66 -8.93
C LYS A 156 21.21 -4.15 -9.81
N ASN A 157 20.90 -4.61 -11.04
CA ASN A 157 21.91 -5.10 -11.99
C ASN A 157 22.91 -4.01 -12.36
N ASN A 158 22.44 -2.79 -12.62
CA ASN A 158 23.32 -1.65 -12.92
C ASN A 158 24.24 -1.32 -11.73
N LEU A 159 23.72 -1.34 -10.50
CA LEU A 159 24.53 -1.12 -9.30
C LEU A 159 25.56 -2.23 -9.12
N GLN A 160 25.24 -3.49 -9.42
CA GLN A 160 26.19 -4.61 -9.39
C GLN A 160 27.31 -4.45 -10.42
N VAL A 161 27.00 -4.02 -11.65
CA VAL A 161 28.02 -3.73 -12.67
C VAL A 161 28.96 -2.62 -12.19
N ILE A 162 28.42 -1.55 -11.62
CA ILE A 162 29.22 -0.44 -11.08
C ILE A 162 30.12 -0.94 -9.94
N LEU A 163 29.59 -1.78 -9.03
CA LEU A 163 30.37 -2.38 -7.94
C LEU A 163 31.53 -3.23 -8.47
N SER A 164 31.29 -4.03 -9.51
CA SER A 164 32.34 -4.85 -10.16
C SER A 164 33.40 -3.98 -10.79
N LEU A 165 33.04 -2.88 -11.46
CA LEU A 165 34.01 -1.94 -12.04
C LEU A 165 34.89 -1.30 -10.96
N PHE A 166 34.35 -0.89 -9.83
CA PHE A 166 35.13 -0.34 -8.71
C PHE A 166 36.04 -1.40 -8.07
N THR A 167 35.63 -2.66 -8.04
CA THR A 167 36.47 -3.76 -7.55
C THR A 167 37.64 -3.96 -8.46
N LEU A 168 37.45 -4.07 -9.78
CA LEU A 168 38.53 -4.22 -10.77
C LEU A 168 39.50 -3.04 -10.76
N GLN A 169 38.95 -1.80 -10.61
CA GLN A 169 39.80 -0.61 -10.48
C GLN A 169 40.65 -0.64 -9.19
N GLY A 170 40.11 -1.15 -8.09
CA GLY A 170 40.82 -1.32 -6.83
C GLY A 170 41.93 -2.36 -6.91
N GLU A 171 41.76 -3.45 -7.68
CA GLU A 171 42.75 -4.48 -7.92
C GLU A 171 43.84 -4.02 -8.86
N SER A 172 43.57 -3.05 -9.74
CA SER A 172 44.55 -2.52 -10.71
C SER A 172 45.48 -1.43 -10.15
N THR A 173 45.30 -1.01 -8.89
CA THR A 173 46.12 0.03 -8.26
C THR A 173 46.76 -0.45 -6.96
N ASN A 174 48.02 -0.05 -6.74
CA ASN A 174 48.75 -0.29 -5.49
C ASN A 174 48.76 0.96 -4.58
N ASP A 175 48.05 2.04 -4.96
CA ASP A 175 47.97 3.27 -4.20
C ASP A 175 46.99 3.14 -3.04
N PRO A 176 47.45 3.18 -1.76
CA PRO A 176 46.58 3.00 -0.60
C PRO A 176 45.45 4.04 -0.50
N GLU A 177 45.69 5.30 -0.91
CA GLU A 177 44.68 6.36 -0.87
C GLU A 177 43.57 6.08 -1.90
N ARG A 178 43.93 5.66 -3.10
CA ARG A 178 42.96 5.27 -4.13
C ARG A 178 42.14 4.05 -3.71
N ILE A 179 42.78 3.03 -3.16
CA ILE A 179 42.11 1.82 -2.65
C ILE A 179 41.09 2.22 -1.56
N ALA A 180 41.47 3.08 -0.63
CA ALA A 180 40.58 3.56 0.42
C ALA A 180 39.40 4.32 -0.17
N MET A 181 39.61 5.23 -1.12
CA MET A 181 38.56 5.98 -1.81
C MET A 181 37.56 5.07 -2.56
N LEU A 182 38.11 4.10 -3.33
CA LEU A 182 37.27 3.14 -4.07
C LEU A 182 36.43 2.27 -3.12
N SER A 183 37.01 1.87 -1.99
CA SER A 183 36.31 1.11 -0.96
C SER A 183 35.16 1.91 -0.34
N GLU A 184 35.32 3.22 -0.12
CA GLU A 184 34.24 4.08 0.35
C GLU A 184 33.09 4.19 -0.66
N ILE A 185 33.43 4.42 -1.93
CA ILE A 185 32.43 4.49 -3.00
C ILE A 185 31.67 3.16 -3.10
N ARG A 186 32.38 2.03 -3.03
CA ARG A 186 31.78 0.70 -3.05
C ARG A 186 30.76 0.51 -1.92
N LEU A 187 31.09 0.88 -0.68
CA LEU A 187 30.17 0.78 0.46
C LEU A 187 28.91 1.62 0.27
N ARG A 188 29.02 2.83 -0.29
CA ARG A 188 27.88 3.68 -0.59
C ARG A 188 26.94 3.03 -1.61
N ILE A 189 27.50 2.50 -2.70
CA ILE A 189 26.72 1.82 -3.74
C ILE A 189 26.09 0.54 -3.21
N GLN A 190 26.79 -0.23 -2.38
CA GLN A 190 26.27 -1.42 -1.74
C GLN A 190 25.08 -1.10 -0.81
N SER A 191 25.18 -0.02 -0.04
CA SER A 191 24.06 0.46 0.78
C SER A 191 22.82 0.80 -0.05
N MET A 192 23.00 1.45 -1.22
CA MET A 192 21.90 1.72 -2.15
C MET A 192 21.30 0.43 -2.72
N ALA A 193 22.15 -0.53 -3.13
CA ALA A 193 21.69 -1.81 -3.66
C ALA A 193 20.88 -2.62 -2.65
N MET A 194 21.29 -2.63 -1.38
CA MET A 194 20.55 -3.27 -0.29
C MET A 194 19.15 -2.68 -0.09
N ILE A 195 18.99 -1.37 -0.21
CA ILE A 195 17.67 -0.72 -0.13
C ILE A 195 16.79 -1.23 -1.26
N HIS A 196 17.29 -1.17 -2.49
CA HIS A 196 16.56 -1.64 -3.66
C HIS A 196 16.14 -3.11 -3.53
N GLU A 197 16.96 -3.97 -2.96
CA GLU A 197 16.60 -5.38 -2.73
C GLU A 197 15.49 -5.55 -1.68
N LYS A 198 15.50 -4.76 -0.62
CA LYS A 198 14.52 -4.90 0.47
C LYS A 198 13.13 -4.35 0.16
N ILE A 199 13.02 -3.41 -0.77
CA ILE A 199 11.74 -2.86 -1.25
C ILE A 199 10.83 -3.96 -1.82
N TYR A 200 11.45 -4.96 -2.51
CA TYR A 200 10.68 -6.04 -3.14
C TYR A 200 10.24 -7.14 -2.21
N LYS A 201 10.95 -7.30 -1.08
CA LYS A 201 10.59 -8.30 -0.08
C LYS A 201 9.54 -7.78 0.92
N SER A 202 9.14 -6.51 0.81
CA SER A 202 8.12 -5.94 1.69
C SER A 202 6.72 -6.21 1.14
N GLU A 203 5.79 -6.61 2.01
CA GLU A 203 4.38 -6.84 1.68
C GLU A 203 3.63 -5.58 1.19
N ARG A 204 4.21 -4.39 1.40
CA ARG A 204 3.70 -3.10 0.91
C ARG A 204 4.69 -2.51 -0.06
N LEU A 205 4.33 -2.51 -1.35
CA LEU A 205 5.11 -1.89 -2.42
C LEU A 205 5.49 -0.44 -2.08
N GLY A 206 6.79 -0.15 -2.15
CA GLY A 206 7.33 1.21 -1.95
C GLY A 206 7.62 1.62 -0.50
N GLN A 207 7.28 0.81 0.51
CA GLN A 207 7.61 1.08 1.91
C GLN A 207 8.62 0.08 2.47
N ILE A 208 9.59 0.58 3.24
CA ILE A 208 10.65 -0.23 3.85
C ILE A 208 10.45 -0.26 5.36
N ASN A 209 10.49 -1.45 5.96
CA ASN A 209 10.68 -1.58 7.40
C ASN A 209 12.08 -1.06 7.76
N PHE A 210 12.15 0.23 8.12
CA PHE A 210 13.41 0.91 8.32
C PHE A 210 14.18 0.40 9.54
N GLN A 211 13.50 -0.09 10.56
CA GLN A 211 14.15 -0.71 11.73
C GLN A 211 15.00 -1.92 11.35
N GLN A 212 14.42 -2.86 10.60
CA GLN A 212 15.14 -4.06 10.15
C GLN A 212 16.24 -3.69 9.16
N TYR A 213 15.97 -2.72 8.27
CA TYR A 213 16.96 -2.26 7.31
C TYR A 213 18.20 -1.67 8.01
N VAL A 214 18.02 -0.79 9.01
CA VAL A 214 19.15 -0.21 9.77
C VAL A 214 19.98 -1.28 10.44
N LYS A 215 19.36 -2.29 11.06
CA LYS A 215 20.08 -3.42 11.66
C LYS A 215 21.00 -4.12 10.67
N ASP A 216 20.46 -4.45 9.49
CA ASP A 216 21.20 -5.18 8.48
C ASP A 216 22.33 -4.31 7.88
N LEU A 217 22.04 -3.04 7.58
CA LEU A 217 23.04 -2.09 7.06
C LEU A 217 24.23 -1.94 8.03
N ILE A 218 23.94 -1.69 9.30
CA ILE A 218 25.00 -1.47 10.29
C ILE A 218 25.81 -2.75 10.52
N THR A 219 25.16 -3.90 10.54
CA THR A 219 25.84 -5.20 10.65
C THR A 219 26.80 -5.42 9.49
N GLU A 220 26.37 -5.11 8.26
CA GLU A 220 27.21 -5.24 7.05
C GLU A 220 28.41 -4.29 7.08
N ILE A 221 28.21 -3.03 7.53
CA ILE A 221 29.30 -2.07 7.66
C ILE A 221 30.32 -2.57 8.69
N PHE A 222 29.90 -3.04 9.86
CA PHE A 222 30.80 -3.59 10.88
C PHE A 222 31.57 -4.78 10.36
N HIS A 223 30.94 -5.67 9.59
CA HIS A 223 31.58 -6.81 8.98
C HIS A 223 32.66 -6.41 7.97
N THR A 224 32.35 -5.41 7.14
CA THR A 224 33.29 -4.90 6.12
C THR A 224 34.54 -4.29 6.73
N TYR A 225 34.40 -3.59 7.86
CA TYR A 225 35.55 -3.02 8.59
C TYR A 225 36.28 -4.05 9.47
N ARG A 226 35.92 -5.34 9.42
CA ARG A 226 36.52 -6.43 10.20
C ARG A 226 36.67 -6.09 11.69
N ILE A 227 35.68 -5.40 12.24
CA ILE A 227 35.67 -5.06 13.67
C ILE A 227 35.54 -6.35 14.47
N SER A 228 36.59 -6.72 15.23
CA SER A 228 36.59 -7.91 16.05
C SER A 228 35.42 -7.87 17.03
N SER A 229 34.73 -9.00 17.18
CA SER A 229 33.60 -9.15 18.12
C SER A 229 34.05 -8.76 19.53
N GLY A 230 33.54 -7.62 20.03
CA GLY A 230 33.84 -7.07 21.36
C GLY A 230 34.76 -5.84 21.41
N SER A 231 35.37 -5.39 20.30
CA SER A 231 36.17 -4.17 20.28
C SER A 231 35.31 -2.89 20.28
N VAL A 232 34.20 -2.88 19.51
CA VAL A 232 33.22 -1.79 19.53
C VAL A 232 31.85 -2.35 19.85
N ARG A 233 31.24 -1.91 20.96
CA ARG A 233 29.89 -2.28 21.36
C ARG A 233 28.89 -1.44 20.55
N LEU A 234 28.05 -2.10 19.76
CA LEU A 234 26.97 -1.48 19.04
C LEU A 234 25.67 -1.45 19.87
N THR A 235 25.00 -0.31 19.92
CA THR A 235 23.66 -0.15 20.50
C THR A 235 22.74 0.43 19.43
N LEU A 236 21.63 -0.26 19.14
CA LEU A 236 20.62 0.16 18.17
C LEU A 236 19.25 0.29 18.85
N GLU A 237 18.74 1.50 18.92
CA GLU A 237 17.41 1.85 19.42
C GLU A 237 16.61 2.49 18.29
N VAL A 238 16.00 1.69 17.43
CA VAL A 238 15.27 2.18 16.26
C VAL A 238 13.80 1.83 16.44
N VAL A 239 12.94 2.85 16.45
CA VAL A 239 11.48 2.62 16.45
C VAL A 239 11.02 1.99 15.14
N PRO A 240 9.97 1.15 15.17
CA PRO A 240 9.39 0.59 13.96
C PRO A 240 8.74 1.72 13.15
N VAL A 241 9.36 2.10 12.04
CA VAL A 241 8.87 3.09 11.10
C VAL A 241 9.01 2.57 9.68
N SER A 242 7.97 2.79 8.88
CA SER A 242 8.01 2.52 7.44
C SER A 242 8.35 3.82 6.71
N LEU A 243 9.35 3.77 5.85
CA LEU A 243 9.76 4.91 5.03
C LEU A 243 9.64 4.57 3.55
N GLU A 244 9.27 5.57 2.76
CA GLU A 244 9.35 5.49 1.31
C GLU A 244 10.82 5.45 0.85
N ILE A 245 11.06 4.89 -0.35
CA ILE A 245 12.40 4.74 -0.91
C ILE A 245 13.15 6.07 -1.05
N ASN A 246 12.47 7.12 -1.49
CA ASN A 246 13.03 8.46 -1.66
C ASN A 246 13.56 9.06 -0.35
N ARG A 247 13.09 8.58 0.80
CA ARG A 247 13.55 8.95 2.13
C ARG A 247 14.53 7.94 2.71
N ALA A 248 14.26 6.65 2.54
CA ALA A 248 15.09 5.57 3.09
C ALA A 248 16.52 5.59 2.53
N VAL A 249 16.69 5.87 1.22
CA VAL A 249 18.02 5.99 0.59
C VAL A 249 18.88 7.10 1.21
N PRO A 250 18.43 8.36 1.30
CA PRO A 250 19.19 9.40 1.98
C PRO A 250 19.51 9.08 3.45
N PHE A 251 18.56 8.51 4.20
CA PHE A 251 18.82 8.10 5.59
C PHE A 251 19.91 7.04 5.68
N ALA A 252 19.87 6.04 4.82
CA ALA A 252 20.87 4.98 4.78
C ALA A 252 22.27 5.50 4.48
N LEU A 253 22.37 6.42 3.53
CA LEU A 253 23.65 7.05 3.19
C LEU A 253 24.19 7.91 4.34
N ILE A 254 23.33 8.64 5.06
CA ILE A 254 23.73 9.36 6.27
C ILE A 254 24.28 8.39 7.31
N LEU A 255 23.57 7.28 7.58
CA LEU A 255 24.00 6.27 8.53
C LEU A 255 25.31 5.60 8.10
N ASN A 256 25.44 5.28 6.81
CA ASN A 256 26.68 4.72 6.27
C ASN A 256 27.88 5.66 6.47
N GLU A 257 27.74 6.94 6.13
CA GLU A 257 28.82 7.92 6.28
C GLU A 257 29.22 8.11 7.75
N LEU A 258 28.25 8.25 8.65
CA LEU A 258 28.53 8.47 10.08
C LEU A 258 29.13 7.23 10.74
N THR A 259 28.63 6.04 10.39
CA THR A 259 29.16 4.76 10.90
C THR A 259 30.59 4.52 10.39
N SER A 260 30.82 4.69 9.10
CA SER A 260 32.16 4.52 8.49
C SER A 260 33.15 5.52 9.09
N ASN A 261 32.75 6.78 9.30
CA ASN A 261 33.60 7.78 9.94
C ASN A 261 33.95 7.41 11.38
N ALA A 262 32.98 6.93 12.17
CA ALA A 262 33.23 6.47 13.53
C ALA A 262 34.22 5.30 13.54
N LEU A 263 34.02 4.29 12.69
CA LEU A 263 34.91 3.12 12.64
C LEU A 263 36.32 3.46 12.15
N LYS A 264 36.46 4.39 11.21
CA LYS A 264 37.77 4.81 10.69
C LYS A 264 38.55 5.73 11.64
N TYR A 265 37.86 6.69 12.24
CA TYR A 265 38.51 7.80 12.91
C TYR A 265 38.31 7.81 14.42
N ALA A 266 37.09 7.50 14.91
CA ALA A 266 36.80 7.60 16.33
C ALA A 266 37.46 6.49 17.15
N PHE A 267 37.63 5.30 16.57
CA PHE A 267 38.17 4.09 17.23
C PHE A 267 39.56 3.68 16.76
N ALA A 268 40.18 4.41 15.83
CA ALA A 268 41.50 4.05 15.25
C ALA A 268 42.59 3.89 16.31
N ALA A 269 42.51 4.57 17.44
CA ALA A 269 43.47 4.51 18.55
C ALA A 269 42.88 3.82 19.82
N LYS A 270 41.72 3.17 19.74
CA LYS A 270 41.07 2.57 20.90
C LYS A 270 40.82 1.08 20.65
N GLU A 271 41.22 0.25 21.61
CA GLU A 271 40.92 -1.19 21.59
C GLU A 271 39.43 -1.50 21.88
N LYS A 272 38.73 -0.61 22.59
CA LYS A 272 37.31 -0.77 22.98
C LYS A 272 36.56 0.55 22.86
N GLY A 273 35.35 0.50 22.32
CA GLY A 273 34.50 1.67 22.17
C GLY A 273 33.00 1.34 22.19
N LYS A 274 32.17 2.37 22.22
CA LYS A 274 30.71 2.28 22.11
C LYS A 274 30.25 3.14 20.95
N PHE A 275 29.44 2.54 20.08
CA PHE A 275 28.77 3.22 19.00
C PHE A 275 27.26 3.03 19.14
N SER A 276 26.49 4.10 19.06
CA SER A 276 25.06 4.09 19.32
C SER A 276 24.30 4.81 18.21
N ILE A 277 23.24 4.19 17.74
CA ILE A 277 22.26 4.78 16.83
C ILE A 277 20.89 4.71 17.51
N SER A 278 20.23 5.86 17.62
CA SER A 278 18.87 5.95 18.15
C SER A 278 18.00 6.71 17.15
N LEU A 279 16.88 6.09 16.74
CA LEU A 279 15.84 6.74 15.95
C LEU A 279 14.55 6.70 16.74
N LYS A 280 14.01 7.87 17.08
CA LYS A 280 12.80 8.04 17.88
C LYS A 280 11.81 8.93 17.14
N LEU A 281 10.53 8.72 17.41
CA LEU A 281 9.48 9.62 16.96
C LEU A 281 9.28 10.69 18.06
N GLU A 282 9.46 11.96 17.69
CA GLU A 282 9.26 13.12 18.56
C GLU A 282 8.02 13.87 18.08
N LYS A 283 6.98 14.04 18.94
CA LYS A 283 5.76 14.80 18.65
C LYS A 283 5.10 14.43 17.30
N GLU A 284 4.63 13.18 17.18
CA GLU A 284 3.83 12.58 16.10
C GLU A 284 4.30 12.77 14.64
N LYS A 285 5.12 13.81 14.34
CA LYS A 285 5.53 14.15 12.96
C LYS A 285 7.03 14.42 12.80
N LEU A 286 7.85 14.14 13.79
CA LEU A 286 9.28 14.44 13.75
C LEU A 286 10.11 13.22 14.11
N LEU A 287 10.99 12.80 13.19
CA LEU A 287 11.97 11.75 13.45
C LEU A 287 13.24 12.37 14.03
N LEU A 288 13.64 11.93 15.21
CA LEU A 288 14.88 12.27 15.86
C LEU A 288 15.88 11.13 15.67
N LEU A 289 16.88 11.34 14.82
CA LEU A 289 18.01 10.43 14.64
C LEU A 289 19.20 10.95 15.44
N THR A 290 19.73 10.13 16.34
CA THR A 290 20.97 10.40 17.08
C THR A 290 21.98 9.32 16.76
N VAL A 291 23.17 9.72 16.30
CA VAL A 291 24.30 8.84 16.06
C VAL A 291 25.46 9.32 16.94
N SER A 292 25.96 8.45 17.80
CA SER A 292 27.01 8.85 18.76
C SER A 292 28.08 7.77 18.93
N ASP A 293 29.30 8.23 19.18
CA ASP A 293 30.46 7.43 19.56
C ASP A 293 31.12 7.96 20.84
N ASP A 294 31.87 7.11 21.51
CA ASP A 294 32.73 7.49 22.65
C ASP A 294 34.21 7.56 22.27
N GLY A 295 34.49 7.77 20.99
CA GLY A 295 35.83 7.86 20.43
C GLY A 295 36.59 9.12 20.78
N ILE A 296 37.61 9.46 19.97
CA ILE A 296 38.47 10.63 20.18
C ILE A 296 37.77 11.96 19.92
N GLY A 297 36.56 11.93 19.33
CA GLY A 297 35.80 13.11 18.94
C GLY A 297 36.30 13.76 17.64
N ILE A 298 35.56 14.77 17.17
CA ILE A 298 35.93 15.53 15.96
C ILE A 298 36.87 16.67 16.35
N PRO A 299 38.01 16.86 15.64
CA PRO A 299 38.91 18.00 15.89
C PRO A 299 38.17 19.34 15.78
N LYS A 300 38.42 20.27 16.69
CA LYS A 300 37.79 21.60 16.73
C LYS A 300 37.92 22.42 15.44
N LYS A 301 38.93 22.12 14.62
CA LYS A 301 39.15 22.72 13.28
C LYS A 301 38.07 22.32 12.27
N ILE A 302 37.39 21.17 12.48
CA ILE A 302 36.38 20.67 11.58
C ILE A 302 35.01 21.15 12.06
N LYS A 303 34.49 22.17 11.38
CA LYS A 303 33.12 22.65 11.62
C LYS A 303 32.17 21.90 10.66
N PHE A 304 31.12 21.27 11.17
CA PHE A 304 30.15 20.51 10.37
C PHE A 304 29.59 21.33 9.19
N ASN A 305 29.28 22.62 9.42
CA ASN A 305 28.66 23.47 8.40
C ASN A 305 29.60 23.95 7.28
N SER A 306 30.90 23.94 7.49
CA SER A 306 31.90 24.47 6.53
C SER A 306 32.94 23.45 6.09
N THR A 307 32.86 22.19 6.55
CA THR A 307 33.81 21.15 6.16
C THR A 307 33.79 20.86 4.66
N LYS A 308 34.98 20.65 4.10
CA LYS A 308 35.18 20.28 2.69
C LYS A 308 35.27 18.76 2.49
N THR A 309 35.30 17.95 3.56
CA THR A 309 35.35 16.49 3.46
C THR A 309 34.10 15.96 2.77
N LEU A 310 34.28 15.04 1.81
CA LEU A 310 33.20 14.53 0.95
C LEU A 310 32.06 13.93 1.78
N GLY A 311 32.38 13.08 2.77
CA GLY A 311 31.38 12.39 3.59
C GLY A 311 30.45 13.33 4.38
N LEU A 312 31.02 14.28 5.15
CA LEU A 312 30.21 15.23 5.91
C LEU A 312 29.48 16.25 5.01
N ARG A 313 30.03 16.54 3.82
CA ARG A 313 29.32 17.32 2.80
C ARG A 313 28.09 16.58 2.28
N LEU A 314 28.24 15.28 2.00
CA LEU A 314 27.14 14.42 1.60
C LEU A 314 26.06 14.35 2.67
N VAL A 315 26.42 14.14 3.94
CA VAL A 315 25.47 14.16 5.07
C VAL A 315 24.66 15.45 5.11
N ARG A 316 25.30 16.62 4.89
CA ARG A 316 24.57 17.90 4.84
C ARG A 316 23.59 18.00 3.67
N VAL A 317 24.01 17.57 2.47
CA VAL A 317 23.15 17.60 1.27
C VAL A 317 21.93 16.71 1.50
N LEU A 318 22.16 15.48 1.97
CA LEU A 318 21.09 14.51 2.22
C LEU A 318 20.15 14.97 3.36
N THR A 319 20.70 15.60 4.41
CA THR A 319 19.88 16.19 5.47
C THR A 319 18.95 17.28 4.94
N ARG A 320 19.43 18.14 4.03
CA ARG A 320 18.60 19.15 3.37
C ARG A 320 17.56 18.53 2.43
N GLN A 321 17.94 17.49 1.69
CA GLN A 321 17.02 16.75 0.81
C GLN A 321 15.84 16.16 1.61
N LEU A 322 16.08 15.74 2.86
CA LEU A 322 15.07 15.25 3.79
C LEU A 322 14.35 16.38 4.55
N ASN A 323 14.54 17.63 4.18
CA ASN A 323 14.02 18.81 4.90
C ASN A 323 14.40 18.84 6.39
N GLY A 324 15.52 18.21 6.74
CA GLY A 324 15.98 18.05 8.12
C GLY A 324 16.94 19.12 8.57
N LYS A 325 17.19 19.12 9.89
CA LYS A 325 18.23 19.92 10.55
C LYS A 325 19.22 18.99 11.23
N ALA A 326 20.51 19.32 11.18
CA ALA A 326 21.58 18.54 11.79
C ALA A 326 22.39 19.41 12.74
N GLU A 327 22.71 18.87 13.90
CA GLU A 327 23.57 19.46 14.90
C GLU A 327 24.69 18.48 15.25
N LEU A 328 25.92 18.99 15.36
CA LEU A 328 27.08 18.26 15.86
C LEU A 328 27.38 18.72 17.27
N LYS A 329 27.49 17.79 18.22
CA LYS A 329 27.77 18.02 19.63
C LYS A 329 28.90 17.11 20.11
N GLU A 330 29.58 17.52 21.20
CA GLU A 330 30.39 16.56 21.96
C GLU A 330 29.43 15.57 22.67
N ASN A 331 29.84 14.29 22.76
CA ASN A 331 29.00 13.29 23.39
C ASN A 331 28.99 13.47 24.91
N PRO A 332 27.89 13.90 25.55
CA PRO A 332 27.82 14.21 26.98
C PRO A 332 28.00 12.99 27.89
N TYR A 333 27.87 11.79 27.34
CA TYR A 333 28.00 10.53 28.07
C TYR A 333 29.43 10.02 28.14
N CYS A 334 30.42 10.75 27.57
CA CYS A 334 31.81 10.39 27.57
C CYS A 334 32.55 11.00 28.75
N LYS A 335 32.92 10.16 29.74
CA LYS A 335 33.67 10.62 30.94
C LYS A 335 35.17 10.86 30.71
N LYS A 336 35.77 10.17 29.73
CA LYS A 336 37.24 10.16 29.48
C LYS A 336 37.68 10.62 28.08
N SER A 337 36.76 10.82 27.15
CA SER A 337 37.01 11.25 25.78
C SER A 337 35.94 12.24 25.37
N ARG A 338 36.20 13.02 24.30
CA ARG A 338 35.18 13.98 23.81
C ARG A 338 34.00 13.30 23.12
N GLY A 339 34.24 12.15 22.50
CA GLY A 339 33.24 11.47 21.69
C GLY A 339 32.52 12.39 20.68
N THR A 340 31.71 11.82 19.82
CA THR A 340 30.94 12.60 18.84
C THR A 340 29.47 12.27 18.97
N MET A 341 28.61 13.28 18.81
CA MET A 341 27.15 13.11 18.74
C MET A 341 26.59 13.95 17.60
N PHE A 342 26.00 13.29 16.62
CA PHE A 342 25.16 13.92 15.61
C PHE A 342 23.70 13.78 16.00
N VAL A 343 22.97 14.89 15.93
CA VAL A 343 21.53 14.93 16.20
C VAL A 343 20.83 15.49 14.96
N PHE A 344 19.94 14.71 14.39
CA PHE A 344 19.15 15.12 13.24
C PHE A 344 17.67 15.13 13.59
N ARG A 345 16.98 16.13 13.08
CA ARG A 345 15.52 16.23 13.14
C ARG A 345 14.97 16.29 11.73
N PHE A 346 14.10 15.34 11.40
CA PHE A 346 13.49 15.23 10.08
C PHE A 346 11.97 15.26 10.23
N PRO A 347 11.22 16.02 9.41
CA PRO A 347 9.79 15.87 9.37
C PRO A 347 9.46 14.42 8.91
N LEU A 348 8.35 13.85 9.37
CA LEU A 348 7.94 12.50 8.99
C LEU A 348 7.34 12.48 7.56
N GLU A 349 6.79 13.62 7.13
CA GLU A 349 6.24 13.89 5.79
C GLU A 349 7.06 14.95 5.06
#